data_f8c5a4de64acdf6256349a18d7010c0d
#
_entry.id   f8c5a4de64acdf6256349a18d7010c0d
#
_cell.length_a   1.000
_cell.length_b   1.000
_cell.length_c   1.000
_cell.angle_alpha   90.00
_cell.angle_beta   90.00
_cell.angle_gamma   90.00
#
_symmetry.space_group_name_H-M   'P 1'
#
loop_
_entity.id
_entity.type
_entity.pdbx_description
1 polymer ?
#
loop_
_entity_poly.entity_id
_entity_poly.type
_entity_poly.pdbx_seq_one_letter_code
_entity_poly.pdbx_strand_id
1 'polypeptide(L)'
;MPREVWVLATATLVNKAGSMVLAFLVLYLTRSLGFSVGVAGTVLLLYGAGALVAAPISGFLSDRWGPIRIMRGSLLVSGILLLFFPLAKSPGPVVVLTLVLSVTTEAFRPANLTIFGDLVPPKDRKTAFAVNRLAINLGMSVGPAVGGFLATISFRALFLVNGLTSLAAGAILVAASFPLHRRDADTRELADAVAPFAHARRGYRDARLALFLAGVFPVAVVLFQHIASMSVFLVRDLHFSAAAYGLLFTLNCLLIVFLEVPLNIATSHWPHRRTLALGALLFGIGFGGLAFAWDMWSVAATVVIWTFGEMFFFPGMAAYVTDIAPPSRRGEYMGLSQMVMGLAFMVGPWGGMLILGRFGGKALWGTMFLLGAGAALIMARLDEPEHAAETAAVPMPTTAHSAEP
;
A
#
# COMPACT_ATOMS: atom_id res chain seq x y z
N MET A 1 -13.31 18.80 -14.33
CA MET A 1 -12.76 18.57 -12.98
C MET A 1 -12.52 19.89 -12.28
N PRO A 2 -12.98 20.07 -11.01
CA PRO A 2 -12.71 21.25 -10.21
C PRO A 2 -11.21 21.51 -10.04
N ARG A 3 -10.82 22.79 -9.89
CA ARG A 3 -9.42 23.20 -9.66
C ARG A 3 -8.83 22.54 -8.41
N GLU A 4 -9.63 22.38 -7.41
CA GLU A 4 -9.26 21.77 -6.11
C GLU A 4 -8.77 20.34 -6.23
N VAL A 5 -9.34 19.56 -7.17
CA VAL A 5 -8.90 18.18 -7.47
C VAL A 5 -7.46 18.18 -7.98
N TRP A 6 -7.10 19.10 -8.86
CA TRP A 6 -5.73 19.23 -9.39
C TRP A 6 -4.74 19.70 -8.33
N VAL A 7 -5.15 20.63 -7.46
CA VAL A 7 -4.33 21.07 -6.32
C VAL A 7 -4.05 19.94 -5.37
N LEU A 8 -5.08 19.13 -5.03
CA LEU A 8 -4.91 17.93 -4.21
C LEU A 8 -4.00 16.89 -4.86
N ALA A 9 -4.20 16.63 -6.15
CA ALA A 9 -3.37 15.70 -6.91
C ALA A 9 -1.90 16.16 -6.94
N THR A 10 -1.65 17.47 -7.15
CA THR A 10 -0.30 18.05 -7.11
C THR A 10 0.33 17.91 -5.72
N ALA A 11 -0.39 18.25 -4.66
CA ALA A 11 0.11 18.07 -3.29
C ALA A 11 0.39 16.61 -2.98
N THR A 12 -0.48 15.69 -3.42
CA THR A 12 -0.28 14.24 -3.28
C THR A 12 0.95 13.78 -4.04
N LEU A 13 1.14 14.22 -5.28
CA LEU A 13 2.31 13.92 -6.11
C LEU A 13 3.60 14.37 -5.42
N VAL A 14 3.66 15.64 -4.98
CA VAL A 14 4.84 16.20 -4.30
C VAL A 14 5.15 15.43 -3.01
N ASN A 15 4.14 15.13 -2.20
CA ASN A 15 4.31 14.33 -0.99
C ASN A 15 4.82 12.92 -1.29
N LYS A 16 4.23 12.24 -2.29
CA LYS A 16 4.62 10.87 -2.65
C LYS A 16 5.97 10.80 -3.35
N ALA A 17 6.33 11.78 -4.16
CA ALA A 17 7.66 11.90 -4.75
C ALA A 17 8.76 12.07 -3.66
N GLY A 18 8.43 12.67 -2.52
CA GLY A 18 9.33 12.76 -1.38
C GLY A 18 9.25 11.58 -0.40
N SER A 19 8.25 10.71 -0.50
CA SER A 19 8.03 9.61 0.45
C SER A 19 9.04 8.47 0.27
N MET A 20 10.26 8.68 0.76
CA MET A 20 11.37 7.75 0.60
C MET A 20 11.89 7.18 1.94
N VAL A 21 11.68 7.89 3.04
CA VAL A 21 12.27 7.50 4.35
C VAL A 21 11.85 6.10 4.76
N LEU A 22 10.57 5.73 4.62
CA LEU A 22 10.09 4.42 5.07
C LEU A 22 10.80 3.25 4.36
N ALA A 23 11.02 3.36 3.05
CA ALA A 23 11.72 2.35 2.26
C ALA A 23 13.18 2.15 2.69
N PHE A 24 13.82 3.21 3.20
CA PHE A 24 15.23 3.19 3.62
C PHE A 24 15.42 3.25 5.14
N LEU A 25 14.34 3.29 5.92
CA LEU A 25 14.41 3.44 7.37
C LEU A 25 15.23 2.32 8.02
N VAL A 26 15.02 1.07 7.61
CA VAL A 26 15.77 -0.06 8.17
C VAL A 26 17.25 0.03 7.83
N LEU A 27 17.60 0.44 6.61
CA LEU A 27 18.99 0.68 6.23
C LEU A 27 19.63 1.81 7.02
N TYR A 28 18.89 2.89 7.28
CA TYR A 28 19.33 3.97 8.16
C TYR A 28 19.61 3.47 9.59
N LEU A 29 18.66 2.73 10.17
CA LEU A 29 18.79 2.20 11.53
C LEU A 29 19.96 1.24 11.66
N THR A 30 20.17 0.35 10.69
CA THR A 30 21.20 -0.69 10.76
C THR A 30 22.58 -0.17 10.34
N ARG A 31 22.69 0.64 9.27
CA ARG A 31 23.98 1.10 8.73
C ARG A 31 24.44 2.41 9.33
N SER A 32 23.53 3.38 9.55
CA SER A 32 23.90 4.70 10.04
C SER A 32 23.92 4.77 11.57
N LEU A 33 22.96 4.13 12.25
CA LEU A 33 22.87 4.10 13.71
C LEU A 33 23.47 2.85 14.34
N GLY A 34 23.82 1.81 13.56
CA GLY A 34 24.42 0.57 14.07
C GLY A 34 23.45 -0.31 14.86
N PHE A 35 22.13 -0.12 14.71
CA PHE A 35 21.15 -0.94 15.42
C PHE A 35 21.13 -2.37 14.87
N SER A 36 20.86 -3.34 15.74
CA SER A 36 20.66 -4.72 15.29
C SER A 36 19.42 -4.84 14.40
N VAL A 37 19.43 -5.85 13.54
CA VAL A 37 18.30 -6.19 12.65
C VAL A 37 17.00 -6.37 13.44
N GLY A 38 17.07 -6.99 14.64
CA GLY A 38 15.94 -7.15 15.53
C GLY A 38 15.35 -5.84 16.04
N VAL A 39 16.21 -4.90 16.47
CA VAL A 39 15.79 -3.56 16.91
C VAL A 39 15.14 -2.80 15.75
N ALA A 40 15.74 -2.82 14.57
CA ALA A 40 15.17 -2.18 13.39
C ALA A 40 13.80 -2.78 13.00
N GLY A 41 13.65 -4.10 13.11
CA GLY A 41 12.36 -4.78 12.92
C GLY A 41 11.30 -4.33 13.94
N THR A 42 11.68 -4.17 15.22
CA THR A 42 10.77 -3.66 16.27
C THR A 42 10.34 -2.21 16.00
N VAL A 43 11.23 -1.37 15.50
CA VAL A 43 10.87 0.01 15.07
C VAL A 43 9.81 -0.02 13.96
N LEU A 44 9.94 -0.92 12.99
CA LEU A 44 8.91 -1.08 11.94
C LEU A 44 7.60 -1.68 12.47
N LEU A 45 7.65 -2.61 13.43
CA LEU A 45 6.46 -3.10 14.11
C LEU A 45 5.67 -1.94 14.72
N LEU A 46 6.37 -1.04 15.42
CA LEU A 46 5.76 0.13 16.06
C LEU A 46 5.27 1.16 15.03
N TYR A 47 5.97 1.32 13.90
CA TYR A 47 5.45 2.10 12.78
C TYR A 47 4.12 1.52 12.27
N GLY A 48 4.06 0.21 12.06
CA GLY A 48 2.83 -0.48 11.65
C GLY A 48 1.70 -0.36 12.67
N ALA A 49 2.01 -0.45 13.96
CA ALA A 49 1.03 -0.24 15.03
C ALA A 49 0.46 1.20 15.00
N GLY A 50 1.32 2.20 14.83
CA GLY A 50 0.91 3.59 14.67
C GLY A 50 0.03 3.81 13.43
N ALA A 51 0.38 3.19 12.29
CA ALA A 51 -0.40 3.22 11.06
C ALA A 51 -1.81 2.62 11.25
N LEU A 52 -1.91 1.50 11.97
CA LEU A 52 -3.18 0.85 12.26
C LEU A 52 -4.10 1.74 13.11
N VAL A 53 -3.54 2.45 14.08
CA VAL A 53 -4.27 3.38 14.96
C VAL A 53 -4.58 4.70 14.25
N ALA A 54 -3.76 5.12 13.31
CA ALA A 54 -3.93 6.38 12.58
C ALA A 54 -5.23 6.44 11.78
N ALA A 55 -5.65 5.34 11.17
CA ALA A 55 -6.83 5.32 10.30
C ALA A 55 -8.13 5.69 11.03
N PRO A 56 -8.52 5.06 12.16
CA PRO A 56 -9.71 5.44 12.91
C PRO A 56 -9.60 6.85 13.52
N ILE A 57 -8.43 7.24 14.02
CA ILE A 57 -8.20 8.59 14.54
C ILE A 57 -8.39 9.63 13.44
N SER A 58 -7.80 9.42 12.28
CA SER A 58 -7.93 10.34 11.14
C SER A 58 -9.38 10.45 10.66
N GLY A 59 -10.12 9.35 10.61
CA GLY A 59 -11.55 9.34 10.29
C GLY A 59 -12.33 10.20 11.27
N PHE A 60 -12.23 9.93 12.56
CA PHE A 60 -12.91 10.69 13.62
C PHE A 60 -12.57 12.20 13.59
N LEU A 61 -11.29 12.52 13.45
CA LEU A 61 -10.85 13.92 13.37
C LEU A 61 -11.29 14.59 12.07
N SER A 62 -11.34 13.87 10.95
CA SER A 62 -11.85 14.38 9.67
C SER A 62 -13.32 14.73 9.73
N ASP A 63 -14.12 13.94 10.45
CA ASP A 63 -15.55 14.22 10.65
C ASP A 63 -15.76 15.48 11.53
N ARG A 64 -14.90 15.67 12.53
CA ARG A 64 -15.02 16.79 13.47
C ARG A 64 -14.42 18.10 12.94
N TRP A 65 -13.26 18.05 12.30
CA TRP A 65 -12.49 19.21 11.90
C TRP A 65 -12.42 19.43 10.39
N GLY A 66 -12.89 18.45 9.61
CA GLY A 66 -12.82 18.41 8.16
C GLY A 66 -11.52 17.80 7.64
N PRO A 67 -11.61 17.03 6.53
CA PRO A 67 -10.49 16.25 6.00
C PRO A 67 -9.29 17.10 5.56
N ILE A 68 -9.53 18.30 5.01
CA ILE A 68 -8.44 19.20 4.57
C ILE A 68 -7.56 19.68 5.72
N ARG A 69 -8.13 19.91 6.92
CA ARG A 69 -7.34 20.31 8.09
C ARG A 69 -6.46 19.18 8.58
N ILE A 70 -6.98 17.94 8.53
CA ILE A 70 -6.21 16.74 8.90
C ILE A 70 -5.07 16.53 7.91
N MET A 71 -5.31 16.66 6.60
CA MET A 71 -4.26 16.56 5.58
C MET A 71 -3.16 17.62 5.79
N ARG A 72 -3.54 18.88 6.02
CA ARG A 72 -2.57 19.95 6.30
C ARG A 72 -1.75 19.64 7.55
N GLY A 73 -2.40 19.30 8.65
CA GLY A 73 -1.75 18.93 9.91
C GLY A 73 -0.81 17.73 9.73
N SER A 74 -1.26 16.66 9.08
CA SER A 74 -0.47 15.48 8.77
C SER A 74 0.82 15.84 8.02
N LEU A 75 0.73 16.60 6.92
CA LEU A 75 1.88 16.97 6.09
C LEU A 75 2.86 17.90 6.82
N LEU A 76 2.36 18.90 7.53
CA LEU A 76 3.22 19.86 8.23
C LEU A 76 3.91 19.21 9.43
N VAL A 77 3.17 18.47 10.27
CA VAL A 77 3.74 17.82 11.45
C VAL A 77 4.70 16.70 11.04
N SER A 78 4.33 15.84 10.08
CA SER A 78 5.24 14.79 9.62
C SER A 78 6.48 15.38 8.94
N GLY A 79 6.35 16.47 8.19
CA GLY A 79 7.48 17.16 7.58
C GLY A 79 8.46 17.69 8.63
N ILE A 80 7.97 18.34 9.69
CA ILE A 80 8.78 18.82 10.82
C ILE A 80 9.45 17.64 11.53
N LEU A 81 8.70 16.57 11.86
CA LEU A 81 9.25 15.39 12.52
C LEU A 81 10.37 14.74 11.71
N LEU A 82 10.22 14.67 10.38
CA LEU A 82 11.25 14.14 9.49
C LEU A 82 12.54 14.96 9.54
N LEU A 83 12.46 16.29 9.60
CA LEU A 83 13.65 17.15 9.71
C LEU A 83 14.42 16.92 11.03
N PHE A 84 13.70 16.66 12.13
CA PHE A 84 14.30 16.41 13.44
C PHE A 84 14.68 14.94 13.68
N PHE A 85 14.15 14.00 12.89
CA PHE A 85 14.39 12.57 13.08
C PHE A 85 15.89 12.18 13.16
N PRO A 86 16.80 12.73 12.32
CA PRO A 86 18.22 12.39 12.36
C PRO A 86 18.96 12.83 13.63
N LEU A 87 18.31 13.62 14.50
CA LEU A 87 18.87 14.00 15.79
C LEU A 87 18.75 12.88 16.83
N ALA A 88 17.78 11.98 16.65
CA ALA A 88 17.59 10.81 17.50
C ALA A 88 18.62 9.73 17.14
N LYS A 89 19.53 9.44 18.08
CA LYS A 89 20.62 8.46 17.87
C LYS A 89 20.51 7.22 18.75
N SER A 90 19.65 7.23 19.75
CA SER A 90 19.43 6.10 20.66
C SER A 90 18.06 5.46 20.41
N PRO A 91 17.87 4.16 20.75
CA PRO A 91 16.63 3.43 20.47
C PRO A 91 15.37 4.08 21.02
N GLY A 92 15.37 4.61 22.24
CA GLY A 92 14.20 5.21 22.88
C GLY A 92 13.60 6.38 22.08
N PRO A 93 14.35 7.48 21.83
CA PRO A 93 13.87 8.59 20.99
C PRO A 93 13.48 8.17 19.57
N VAL A 94 14.21 7.24 18.95
CA VAL A 94 13.88 6.71 17.61
C VAL A 94 12.51 6.04 17.62
N VAL A 95 12.23 5.20 18.62
CA VAL A 95 10.93 4.51 18.78
C VAL A 95 9.79 5.52 18.93
N VAL A 96 9.95 6.49 19.82
CA VAL A 96 8.91 7.52 20.06
C VAL A 96 8.66 8.34 18.80
N LEU A 97 9.73 8.83 18.15
CA LEU A 97 9.59 9.60 16.91
C LEU A 97 8.98 8.77 15.77
N THR A 98 9.33 7.49 15.66
CA THR A 98 8.75 6.59 14.66
C THR A 98 7.25 6.40 14.89
N LEU A 99 6.83 6.20 16.13
CA LEU A 99 5.41 6.03 16.45
C LEU A 99 4.61 7.30 16.13
N VAL A 100 5.10 8.47 16.55
CA VAL A 100 4.44 9.76 16.27
C VAL A 100 4.44 10.05 14.75
N LEU A 101 5.57 9.80 14.07
CA LEU A 101 5.69 9.97 12.63
C LEU A 101 4.70 9.06 11.88
N SER A 102 4.57 7.80 12.30
CA SER A 102 3.64 6.85 11.71
C SER A 102 2.20 7.35 11.81
N VAL A 103 1.73 7.70 13.02
CA VAL A 103 0.37 8.20 13.22
C VAL A 103 0.11 9.46 12.38
N THR A 104 1.05 10.39 12.36
CA THR A 104 0.89 11.64 11.61
C THR A 104 0.91 11.43 10.10
N THR A 105 1.84 10.61 9.58
CA THR A 105 1.97 10.36 8.13
C THR A 105 0.79 9.54 7.59
N GLU A 106 0.37 8.51 8.31
CA GLU A 106 -0.70 7.62 7.86
C GLU A 106 -2.09 8.24 8.00
N ALA A 107 -2.25 9.29 8.83
CA ALA A 107 -3.49 10.06 8.90
C ALA A 107 -3.84 10.79 7.59
N PHE A 108 -2.85 11.04 6.73
CA PHE A 108 -3.05 11.67 5.41
C PHE A 108 -3.96 10.84 4.51
N ARG A 109 -3.77 9.51 4.46
CA ARG A 109 -4.42 8.63 3.49
C ARG A 109 -5.95 8.59 3.61
N PRO A 110 -6.57 8.37 4.78
CA PRO A 110 -8.01 8.40 4.92
C PRO A 110 -8.60 9.78 4.60
N ALA A 111 -7.97 10.85 5.10
CA ALA A 111 -8.41 12.23 4.84
C ALA A 111 -8.34 12.58 3.35
N ASN A 112 -7.30 12.14 2.64
CA ASN A 112 -7.15 12.32 1.20
C ASN A 112 -8.29 11.63 0.43
N LEU A 113 -8.60 10.37 0.74
CA LEU A 113 -9.70 9.64 0.08
C LEU A 113 -11.05 10.33 0.32
N THR A 114 -11.30 10.79 1.55
CA THR A 114 -12.54 11.49 1.90
C THR A 114 -12.71 12.76 1.07
N ILE A 115 -11.70 13.64 1.01
CA ILE A 115 -11.84 14.93 0.30
C ILE A 115 -11.99 14.76 -1.21
N PHE A 116 -11.31 13.78 -1.82
CA PHE A 116 -11.50 13.49 -3.25
C PHE A 116 -12.95 13.05 -3.55
N GLY A 117 -13.58 12.33 -2.63
CA GLY A 117 -15.00 11.94 -2.74
C GLY A 117 -15.96 13.11 -2.55
N ASP A 118 -15.61 14.09 -1.68
CA ASP A 118 -16.47 15.21 -1.31
C ASP A 118 -16.42 16.37 -2.33
N LEU A 119 -15.33 16.52 -3.09
CA LEU A 119 -15.12 17.64 -4.03
C LEU A 119 -15.84 17.48 -5.36
N VAL A 120 -16.30 16.29 -5.70
CA VAL A 120 -16.90 16.02 -7.01
C VAL A 120 -18.24 15.32 -6.88
N PRO A 121 -19.18 15.58 -7.81
CA PRO A 121 -20.45 14.86 -7.84
C PRO A 121 -20.23 13.36 -8.10
N PRO A 122 -21.19 12.48 -7.72
CA PRO A 122 -21.03 11.02 -7.81
C PRO A 122 -20.59 10.51 -9.19
N LYS A 123 -21.07 11.12 -10.27
CA LYS A 123 -20.72 10.77 -11.66
C LYS A 123 -19.21 10.94 -11.97
N ASP A 124 -18.52 11.87 -11.32
CA ASP A 124 -17.13 12.23 -11.59
C ASP A 124 -16.15 11.59 -10.60
N ARG A 125 -16.63 10.92 -9.55
CA ARG A 125 -15.80 10.32 -8.48
C ARG A 125 -14.76 9.34 -9.04
N LYS A 126 -15.15 8.47 -9.98
CA LYS A 126 -14.22 7.51 -10.60
C LYS A 126 -13.01 8.21 -11.23
N THR A 127 -13.25 9.30 -11.97
CA THR A 127 -12.19 10.08 -12.61
C THR A 127 -11.32 10.81 -11.58
N ALA A 128 -11.92 11.38 -10.52
CA ALA A 128 -11.17 12.03 -9.45
C ALA A 128 -10.24 11.05 -8.71
N PHE A 129 -10.74 9.87 -8.37
CA PHE A 129 -9.92 8.82 -7.75
C PHE A 129 -8.82 8.30 -8.71
N ALA A 130 -9.09 8.22 -10.02
CA ALA A 130 -8.07 7.87 -11.00
C ALA A 130 -6.95 8.91 -11.06
N VAL A 131 -7.27 10.21 -11.02
CA VAL A 131 -6.28 11.30 -10.95
C VAL A 131 -5.45 11.20 -9.66
N ASN A 132 -6.09 10.94 -8.50
CA ASN A 132 -5.38 10.74 -7.25
C ASN A 132 -4.43 9.53 -7.30
N ARG A 133 -4.90 8.40 -7.85
CA ARG A 133 -4.08 7.19 -8.01
C ARG A 133 -2.89 7.41 -8.93
N LEU A 134 -3.11 8.14 -10.04
CA LEU A 134 -2.02 8.54 -10.94
C LEU A 134 -0.97 9.38 -10.22
N ALA A 135 -1.39 10.38 -9.44
CA ALA A 135 -0.49 11.22 -8.66
C ALA A 135 0.32 10.40 -7.62
N ILE A 136 -0.33 9.44 -6.94
CA ILE A 136 0.33 8.54 -5.99
C ILE A 136 1.39 7.69 -6.71
N ASN A 137 1.03 7.02 -7.81
CA ASN A 137 1.91 6.09 -8.52
C ASN A 137 3.09 6.81 -9.18
N LEU A 138 2.85 7.98 -9.81
CA LEU A 138 3.93 8.80 -10.36
C LEU A 138 4.86 9.31 -9.26
N GLY A 139 4.34 9.74 -8.11
CA GLY A 139 5.18 10.13 -6.99
C GLY A 139 6.02 8.97 -6.46
N MET A 140 5.40 7.81 -6.29
CA MET A 140 6.09 6.61 -5.80
C MET A 140 7.08 6.01 -6.80
N SER A 141 6.97 6.30 -8.10
CA SER A 141 7.99 5.88 -9.08
C SER A 141 9.28 6.68 -8.96
N VAL A 142 9.20 7.94 -8.51
CA VAL A 142 10.35 8.84 -8.34
C VAL A 142 10.98 8.72 -6.96
N GLY A 143 10.16 8.69 -5.91
CA GLY A 143 10.60 8.76 -4.52
C GLY A 143 11.70 7.75 -4.16
N PRO A 144 11.50 6.44 -4.32
CA PRO A 144 12.50 5.44 -3.97
C PRO A 144 13.77 5.51 -4.81
N ALA A 145 13.70 5.89 -6.11
CA ALA A 145 14.89 6.07 -6.95
C ALA A 145 15.77 7.22 -6.42
N VAL A 146 15.16 8.39 -6.19
CA VAL A 146 15.86 9.54 -5.60
C VAL A 146 16.36 9.21 -4.20
N GLY A 147 15.53 8.56 -3.39
CA GLY A 147 15.88 8.13 -2.04
C GLY A 147 17.06 7.16 -2.01
N GLY A 148 17.08 6.20 -2.93
CA GLY A 148 18.21 5.27 -3.08
C GLY A 148 19.52 5.98 -3.42
N PHE A 149 19.48 6.93 -4.35
CA PHE A 149 20.64 7.76 -4.67
C PHE A 149 21.07 8.62 -3.48
N LEU A 150 20.16 9.30 -2.82
CA LEU A 150 20.46 10.10 -1.63
C LEU A 150 21.04 9.25 -0.49
N ALA A 151 20.54 8.03 -0.30
CA ALA A 151 21.03 7.12 0.73
C ALA A 151 22.48 6.68 0.51
N THR A 152 23.00 6.71 -0.74
CA THR A 152 24.42 6.45 -1.03
C THR A 152 25.33 7.63 -0.62
N ILE A 153 24.78 8.84 -0.61
CA ILE A 153 25.50 10.07 -0.24
C ILE A 153 25.34 10.34 1.26
N SER A 154 24.11 10.43 1.73
CA SER A 154 23.78 10.73 3.12
C SER A 154 22.35 10.37 3.46
N PHE A 155 22.16 9.54 4.48
CA PHE A 155 20.82 9.30 5.02
C PHE A 155 20.15 10.57 5.57
N ARG A 156 20.94 11.56 6.05
CA ARG A 156 20.37 12.85 6.51
C ARG A 156 19.70 13.61 5.37
N ALA A 157 20.30 13.60 4.16
CA ALA A 157 19.72 14.22 2.98
C ALA A 157 18.36 13.61 2.63
N LEU A 158 18.21 12.30 2.81
CA LEU A 158 16.96 11.58 2.59
C LEU A 158 15.83 12.09 3.51
N PHE A 159 16.11 12.25 4.81
CA PHE A 159 15.15 12.82 5.75
C PHE A 159 14.84 14.29 5.44
N LEU A 160 15.86 15.09 5.07
CA LEU A 160 15.69 16.49 4.71
C LEU A 160 14.76 16.64 3.49
N VAL A 161 15.04 15.91 2.41
CA VAL A 161 14.22 15.97 1.18
C VAL A 161 12.79 15.51 1.45
N ASN A 162 12.60 14.39 2.16
CA ASN A 162 11.25 13.92 2.51
C ASN A 162 10.51 14.93 3.42
N GLY A 163 11.20 15.52 4.39
CA GLY A 163 10.62 16.57 5.25
C GLY A 163 10.21 17.81 4.46
N LEU A 164 11.10 18.32 3.60
CA LEU A 164 10.84 19.50 2.78
C LEU A 164 9.71 19.26 1.77
N THR A 165 9.64 18.11 1.12
CA THR A 165 8.55 17.79 0.19
C THR A 165 7.21 17.65 0.91
N SER A 166 7.19 17.09 2.13
CA SER A 166 5.99 17.05 2.96
C SER A 166 5.53 18.45 3.37
N LEU A 167 6.46 19.32 3.78
CA LEU A 167 6.17 20.73 4.08
C LEU A 167 5.69 21.50 2.85
N ALA A 168 6.31 21.30 1.69
CA ALA A 168 5.89 21.91 0.43
C ALA A 168 4.48 21.47 0.03
N ALA A 169 4.16 20.17 0.12
CA ALA A 169 2.82 19.66 -0.11
C ALA A 169 1.80 20.27 0.88
N GLY A 170 2.17 20.38 2.16
CA GLY A 170 1.37 21.07 3.17
C GLY A 170 1.14 22.55 2.84
N ALA A 171 2.19 23.27 2.42
CA ALA A 171 2.09 24.68 2.00
C ALA A 171 1.18 24.86 0.78
N ILE A 172 1.24 23.98 -0.23
CA ILE A 172 0.32 23.96 -1.37
C ILE A 172 -1.13 23.88 -0.89
N LEU A 173 -1.43 22.99 0.06
CA LEU A 173 -2.78 22.84 0.61
C LEU A 173 -3.20 24.03 1.48
N VAL A 174 -2.27 24.67 2.21
CA VAL A 174 -2.57 25.85 3.02
C VAL A 174 -2.87 27.07 2.14
N ALA A 175 -2.09 27.26 1.06
CA ALA A 175 -2.28 28.36 0.12
C ALA A 175 -3.56 28.24 -0.72
N ALA A 176 -4.09 27.02 -0.87
CA ALA A 176 -5.30 26.78 -1.66
C ALA A 176 -6.56 26.96 -0.79
N SER A 177 -7.56 27.62 -1.38
CA SER A 177 -8.90 27.70 -0.80
C SER A 177 -9.71 26.49 -1.22
N PHE A 178 -10.27 25.78 -0.24
CA PHE A 178 -11.18 24.67 -0.48
C PHE A 178 -12.58 25.07 -0.02
N PRO A 179 -13.63 24.85 -0.84
CA PRO A 179 -14.99 25.11 -0.41
C PRO A 179 -15.30 24.20 0.78
N LEU A 180 -15.67 24.81 1.89
CA LEU A 180 -16.13 24.10 3.08
C LEU A 180 -17.56 23.58 2.80
N HIS A 181 -17.69 22.42 2.17
CA HIS A 181 -18.97 21.75 2.16
C HIS A 181 -19.24 21.23 3.58
N ARG A 182 -20.24 21.82 4.25
CA ARG A 182 -20.85 21.19 5.42
C ARG A 182 -21.45 19.87 4.93
N ARG A 183 -20.96 18.75 5.41
CA ARG A 183 -21.59 17.46 5.17
C ARG A 183 -23.03 17.53 5.64
N ASP A 184 -23.98 17.45 4.71
CA ASP A 184 -25.36 17.18 5.01
C ASP A 184 -25.49 15.80 5.66
N ALA A 185 -26.47 15.66 6.55
CA ALA A 185 -26.64 14.50 7.45
C ALA A 185 -26.77 13.13 6.72
N ASP A 186 -27.01 13.11 5.41
CA ASP A 186 -27.10 11.90 4.57
C ASP A 186 -25.76 11.17 4.34
N THR A 187 -24.63 11.78 4.70
CA THR A 187 -23.30 11.14 4.58
C THR A 187 -22.90 10.32 5.80
N ARG A 188 -23.79 10.09 6.76
CA ARG A 188 -23.56 9.20 7.91
C ARG A 188 -23.33 7.74 7.49
N GLU A 189 -23.95 7.28 6.37
CA GLU A 189 -23.71 5.92 5.84
C GLU A 189 -22.26 5.66 5.42
N LEU A 190 -21.52 6.68 4.94
CA LEU A 190 -20.10 6.53 4.62
C LEU A 190 -19.19 6.64 5.85
N ALA A 191 -19.62 7.35 6.90
CA ALA A 191 -18.89 7.42 8.17
C ALA A 191 -18.96 6.08 8.93
N ASP A 192 -20.07 5.36 8.83
CA ASP A 192 -20.23 4.00 9.36
C ASP A 192 -19.33 2.99 8.62
N ALA A 193 -18.99 3.24 7.36
CA ALA A 193 -18.02 2.43 6.62
C ALA A 193 -16.56 2.58 7.12
N VAL A 194 -16.24 3.62 7.89
CA VAL A 194 -14.89 3.89 8.40
C VAL A 194 -14.75 3.54 9.90
N ALA A 195 -15.82 3.09 10.56
CA ALA A 195 -15.78 2.60 11.94
C ALA A 195 -15.57 1.06 11.99
N PRO A 196 -14.33 0.55 11.75
CA PRO A 196 -14.09 -0.90 11.63
C PRO A 196 -14.34 -1.66 12.94
N PHE A 197 -14.36 -0.97 14.07
CA PHE A 197 -14.41 -1.62 15.37
C PHE A 197 -15.80 -1.71 16.00
N ALA A 198 -16.75 -0.86 15.61
CA ALA A 198 -18.09 -0.85 16.19
C ALA A 198 -19.02 -1.94 15.60
N HIS A 199 -18.83 -2.32 14.34
CA HIS A 199 -19.69 -3.26 13.62
C HIS A 199 -19.04 -4.61 13.30
N ALA A 200 -17.79 -4.84 13.68
CA ALA A 200 -17.03 -6.06 13.40
C ALA A 200 -17.65 -7.35 13.98
N ARG A 201 -18.72 -7.26 14.78
CA ARG A 201 -19.31 -8.41 15.48
C ARG A 201 -20.02 -9.43 14.59
N ARG A 202 -20.28 -9.19 13.31
CA ARG A 202 -21.04 -10.10 12.44
C ARG A 202 -20.31 -10.55 11.17
N GLY A 203 -19.39 -9.78 10.62
CA GLY A 203 -18.66 -10.13 9.39
C GLY A 203 -17.69 -11.31 9.55
N TYR A 204 -17.04 -11.42 10.71
CA TYR A 204 -16.13 -12.55 11.00
C TYR A 204 -16.85 -13.92 11.08
N ARG A 205 -18.19 -13.96 11.14
CA ARG A 205 -18.99 -15.19 11.07
C ARG A 205 -19.29 -15.66 9.66
N ASP A 206 -18.97 -14.86 8.64
CA ASP A 206 -19.08 -15.28 7.25
C ASP A 206 -17.84 -16.12 6.89
N ALA A 207 -18.07 -17.42 6.68
CA ALA A 207 -17.00 -18.37 6.35
C ALA A 207 -16.31 -18.04 5.04
N ARG A 208 -17.00 -17.44 4.05
CA ARG A 208 -16.43 -17.00 2.77
C ARG A 208 -15.45 -15.86 2.99
N LEU A 209 -15.85 -14.83 3.73
CA LEU A 209 -14.99 -13.72 4.09
C LEU A 209 -13.80 -14.18 4.94
N ALA A 210 -14.03 -15.05 5.94
CA ALA A 210 -12.96 -15.57 6.80
C ALA A 210 -11.91 -16.35 6.00
N LEU A 211 -12.33 -17.21 5.07
CA LEU A 211 -11.43 -17.96 4.19
C LEU A 211 -10.63 -17.00 3.28
N PHE A 212 -11.31 -16.00 2.71
CA PHE A 212 -10.65 -14.99 1.89
C PHE A 212 -9.61 -14.20 2.68
N LEU A 213 -9.95 -13.71 3.88
CA LEU A 213 -9.02 -12.97 4.73
C LEU A 213 -7.84 -13.83 5.20
N ALA A 214 -8.06 -15.13 5.43
CA ALA A 214 -7.00 -16.10 5.73
C ALA A 214 -5.99 -16.24 4.58
N GLY A 215 -6.42 -16.07 3.33
CA GLY A 215 -5.53 -16.04 2.17
C GLY A 215 -4.91 -14.65 1.93
N VAL A 216 -5.62 -13.55 2.21
CA VAL A 216 -5.08 -12.18 2.06
C VAL A 216 -3.93 -11.92 3.03
N PHE A 217 -4.04 -12.36 4.28
CA PHE A 217 -3.02 -12.11 5.30
C PHE A 217 -1.61 -12.57 4.90
N PRO A 218 -1.37 -13.86 4.52
CA PRO A 218 -0.04 -14.30 4.12
C PRO A 218 0.47 -13.60 2.85
N VAL A 219 -0.39 -13.30 1.85
CA VAL A 219 0.04 -12.51 0.69
C VAL A 219 0.52 -11.13 1.11
N ALA A 220 -0.20 -10.46 2.00
CA ALA A 220 0.18 -9.15 2.50
C ALA A 220 1.49 -9.23 3.33
N VAL A 221 1.69 -10.27 4.13
CA VAL A 221 2.97 -10.51 4.85
C VAL A 221 4.12 -10.65 3.86
N VAL A 222 3.93 -11.42 2.77
CA VAL A 222 4.94 -11.57 1.71
C VAL A 222 5.22 -10.23 1.02
N LEU A 223 4.18 -9.51 0.62
CA LEU A 223 4.32 -8.19 -0.01
C LEU A 223 5.17 -7.25 0.83
N PHE A 224 4.84 -7.08 2.11
CA PHE A 224 5.51 -6.08 2.95
C PHE A 224 6.98 -6.39 3.25
N GLN A 225 7.51 -7.53 2.83
CA GLN A 225 8.94 -7.80 2.89
C GLN A 225 9.76 -6.83 2.01
N HIS A 226 9.16 -6.25 0.96
CA HIS A 226 9.86 -5.31 0.09
C HIS A 226 10.31 -4.03 0.83
N ILE A 227 9.59 -3.62 1.88
CA ILE A 227 9.89 -2.39 2.65
C ILE A 227 11.10 -2.57 3.58
N ALA A 228 11.30 -3.78 4.11
CA ALA A 228 12.30 -4.03 5.16
C ALA A 228 13.32 -5.11 4.78
N SER A 229 12.88 -6.36 4.79
CA SER A 229 13.78 -7.50 4.67
C SER A 229 14.52 -7.54 3.33
N MET A 230 13.82 -7.15 2.24
CA MET A 230 14.43 -7.11 0.91
C MET A 230 15.54 -6.05 0.84
N SER A 231 15.33 -4.84 1.37
CA SER A 231 16.35 -3.79 1.37
C SER A 231 17.61 -4.22 2.13
N VAL A 232 17.45 -4.86 3.28
CA VAL A 232 18.58 -5.38 4.08
C VAL A 232 19.27 -6.53 3.37
N PHE A 233 18.53 -7.49 2.82
CA PHE A 233 19.09 -8.61 2.08
C PHE A 233 19.90 -8.16 0.87
N LEU A 234 19.37 -7.25 0.04
CA LEU A 234 20.08 -6.75 -1.13
C LEU A 234 21.38 -6.02 -0.77
N VAL A 235 21.31 -5.18 0.29
CA VAL A 235 22.44 -4.32 0.63
C VAL A 235 23.47 -5.01 1.53
N ARG A 236 23.04 -5.89 2.45
CA ARG A 236 23.93 -6.61 3.37
C ARG A 236 24.47 -7.91 2.77
N ASP A 237 23.58 -8.71 2.17
CA ASP A 237 23.92 -10.08 1.79
C ASP A 237 24.35 -10.17 0.31
N LEU A 238 23.75 -9.37 -0.59
CA LEU A 238 24.13 -9.30 -2.01
C LEU A 238 25.07 -8.11 -2.33
N HIS A 239 25.40 -7.27 -1.33
CA HIS A 239 26.31 -6.12 -1.47
C HIS A 239 25.88 -5.08 -2.52
N PHE A 240 24.58 -4.98 -2.80
CA PHE A 240 24.06 -3.96 -3.69
C PHE A 240 24.05 -2.58 -3.03
N SER A 241 24.08 -1.54 -3.86
CA SER A 241 23.91 -0.17 -3.36
C SER A 241 22.45 0.09 -2.98
N ALA A 242 22.22 1.05 -2.10
CA ALA A 242 20.87 1.53 -1.79
C ALA A 242 20.17 2.11 -3.05
N ALA A 243 20.95 2.66 -4.00
CA ALA A 243 20.43 3.13 -5.27
C ALA A 243 19.84 1.97 -6.11
N ALA A 244 20.52 0.81 -6.15
CA ALA A 244 20.02 -0.38 -6.84
C ALA A 244 18.66 -0.83 -6.28
N TYR A 245 18.50 -0.84 -4.96
CA TYR A 245 17.21 -1.12 -4.32
C TYR A 245 16.14 -0.09 -4.72
N GLY A 246 16.47 1.20 -4.73
CA GLY A 246 15.56 2.26 -5.17
C GLY A 246 15.11 2.09 -6.63
N LEU A 247 16.03 1.72 -7.54
CA LEU A 247 15.72 1.45 -8.96
C LEU A 247 14.80 0.24 -9.13
N LEU A 248 14.98 -0.82 -8.34
CA LEU A 248 14.08 -1.98 -8.36
C LEU A 248 12.66 -1.60 -7.92
N PHE A 249 12.53 -0.70 -6.95
CA PHE A 249 11.24 -0.15 -6.55
C PHE A 249 10.59 0.68 -7.66
N THR A 250 11.42 1.50 -8.36
CA THR A 250 10.96 2.25 -9.53
C THR A 250 10.51 1.33 -10.66
N LEU A 251 11.24 0.23 -10.92
CA LEU A 251 10.84 -0.80 -11.89
C LEU A 251 9.44 -1.35 -11.58
N ASN A 252 9.17 -1.72 -10.32
CA ASN A 252 7.83 -2.15 -9.88
C ASN A 252 6.77 -1.09 -10.20
N CYS A 253 6.97 0.16 -9.77
CA CYS A 253 6.00 1.23 -10.00
C CYS A 253 5.73 1.50 -11.49
N LEU A 254 6.77 1.48 -12.34
CA LEU A 254 6.63 1.69 -13.77
C LEU A 254 5.86 0.55 -14.44
N LEU A 255 6.14 -0.70 -14.07
CA LEU A 255 5.38 -1.85 -14.57
C LEU A 255 3.89 -1.71 -14.23
N ILE A 256 3.56 -1.32 -13.01
CA ILE A 256 2.17 -1.08 -12.60
C ILE A 256 1.54 0.03 -13.44
N VAL A 257 2.21 1.18 -13.59
CA VAL A 257 1.67 2.33 -14.34
C VAL A 257 1.35 1.97 -15.79
N PHE A 258 2.21 1.21 -16.45
CA PHE A 258 2.04 0.90 -17.86
C PHE A 258 1.23 -0.37 -18.13
N LEU A 259 1.29 -1.37 -17.26
CA LEU A 259 0.75 -2.69 -17.55
C LEU A 259 -0.50 -3.07 -16.77
N GLU A 260 -0.76 -2.45 -15.61
CA GLU A 260 -1.88 -2.86 -14.74
C GLU A 260 -3.24 -2.73 -15.44
N VAL A 261 -3.50 -1.61 -16.11
CA VAL A 261 -4.79 -1.38 -16.78
C VAL A 261 -4.99 -2.30 -17.96
N PRO A 262 -4.04 -2.42 -18.92
CA PRO A 262 -4.15 -3.39 -20.02
C PRO A 262 -4.34 -4.83 -19.53
N LEU A 263 -3.59 -5.22 -18.52
CA LEU A 263 -3.65 -6.57 -17.93
C LEU A 263 -5.02 -6.86 -17.32
N ASN A 264 -5.57 -5.91 -16.54
CA ASN A 264 -6.89 -6.06 -15.94
C ASN A 264 -8.02 -6.11 -16.97
N ILE A 265 -7.92 -5.35 -18.07
CA ILE A 265 -8.87 -5.43 -19.19
C ILE A 265 -8.79 -6.81 -19.84
N ALA A 266 -7.59 -7.29 -20.16
CA ALA A 266 -7.39 -8.58 -20.81
C ALA A 266 -7.87 -9.76 -19.94
N THR A 267 -7.84 -9.64 -18.64
CA THR A 267 -8.21 -10.70 -17.69
C THR A 267 -9.55 -10.47 -16.97
N SER A 268 -10.32 -9.46 -17.41
CA SER A 268 -11.59 -9.06 -16.77
C SER A 268 -12.64 -10.19 -16.74
N HIS A 269 -12.56 -11.15 -17.69
CA HIS A 269 -13.42 -12.32 -17.80
C HIS A 269 -12.98 -13.52 -16.94
N TRP A 270 -11.83 -13.40 -16.25
CA TRP A 270 -11.33 -14.50 -15.43
C TRP A 270 -12.12 -14.59 -14.11
N PRO A 271 -12.39 -15.80 -13.61
CA PRO A 271 -12.99 -15.98 -12.30
C PRO A 271 -12.05 -15.45 -11.20
N HIS A 272 -12.64 -14.89 -10.14
CA HIS A 272 -11.88 -14.29 -9.02
C HIS A 272 -10.87 -15.25 -8.40
N ARG A 273 -11.26 -16.50 -8.16
CA ARG A 273 -10.37 -17.53 -7.61
C ARG A 273 -9.11 -17.73 -8.43
N ARG A 274 -9.22 -17.69 -9.79
CA ARG A 274 -8.06 -17.84 -10.68
C ARG A 274 -7.13 -16.62 -10.59
N THR A 275 -7.68 -15.43 -10.62
CA THR A 275 -6.92 -14.18 -10.55
C THR A 275 -6.20 -14.05 -9.20
N LEU A 276 -6.91 -14.31 -8.10
CA LEU A 276 -6.36 -14.24 -6.75
C LEU A 276 -5.32 -15.34 -6.48
N ALA A 277 -5.59 -16.60 -6.91
CA ALA A 277 -4.66 -17.70 -6.73
C ALA A 277 -3.38 -17.49 -7.54
N LEU A 278 -3.51 -17.06 -8.82
CA LEU A 278 -2.33 -16.74 -9.64
C LEU A 278 -1.53 -15.58 -9.04
N GLY A 279 -2.20 -14.52 -8.60
CA GLY A 279 -1.56 -13.38 -7.94
C GLY A 279 -0.78 -13.81 -6.69
N ALA A 280 -1.39 -14.58 -5.81
CA ALA A 280 -0.74 -15.12 -4.60
C ALA A 280 0.46 -16.03 -4.93
N LEU A 281 0.33 -16.88 -5.96
CA LEU A 281 1.42 -17.75 -6.40
C LEU A 281 2.60 -16.97 -6.95
N LEU A 282 2.32 -15.93 -7.78
CA LEU A 282 3.36 -15.06 -8.33
C LEU A 282 4.08 -14.25 -7.24
N PHE A 283 3.37 -13.82 -6.18
CA PHE A 283 4.03 -13.26 -5.00
C PHE A 283 4.97 -14.29 -4.36
N GLY A 284 4.51 -15.51 -4.15
CA GLY A 284 5.33 -16.59 -3.59
C GLY A 284 6.58 -16.88 -4.45
N ILE A 285 6.40 -17.03 -5.76
CA ILE A 285 7.51 -17.31 -6.70
C ILE A 285 8.47 -16.13 -6.77
N GLY A 286 7.97 -14.89 -6.89
CA GLY A 286 8.80 -13.70 -6.97
C GLY A 286 9.64 -13.47 -5.72
N PHE A 287 9.02 -13.43 -4.54
CA PHE A 287 9.78 -13.27 -3.30
C PHE A 287 10.62 -14.52 -2.95
N GLY A 288 10.09 -15.72 -3.20
CA GLY A 288 10.82 -16.97 -3.01
C GLY A 288 12.06 -17.08 -3.92
N GLY A 289 11.97 -16.57 -5.15
CA GLY A 289 13.06 -16.55 -6.11
C GLY A 289 14.29 -15.75 -5.63
N LEU A 290 14.11 -14.81 -4.69
CA LEU A 290 15.23 -14.10 -4.07
C LEU A 290 16.19 -15.03 -3.33
N ALA A 291 15.76 -16.23 -2.93
CA ALA A 291 16.66 -17.25 -2.33
C ALA A 291 17.77 -17.69 -3.29
N PHE A 292 17.56 -17.55 -4.59
CA PHE A 292 18.45 -17.96 -5.66
C PHE A 292 19.04 -16.76 -6.43
N ALA A 293 18.75 -15.52 -6.01
CA ALA A 293 19.24 -14.32 -6.66
C ALA A 293 20.70 -14.06 -6.27
N TRP A 294 21.53 -13.72 -7.26
CA TRP A 294 22.97 -13.43 -7.08
C TRP A 294 23.43 -12.14 -7.75
N ASP A 295 22.68 -11.63 -8.72
CA ASP A 295 23.00 -10.42 -9.46
C ASP A 295 21.76 -9.52 -9.65
N MET A 296 21.96 -8.33 -10.22
CA MET A 296 20.91 -7.35 -10.42
C MET A 296 19.79 -7.86 -11.35
N TRP A 297 20.12 -8.66 -12.35
CA TRP A 297 19.16 -9.17 -13.32
C TRP A 297 18.26 -10.26 -12.72
N SER A 298 18.85 -11.16 -11.95
CA SER A 298 18.08 -12.17 -11.23
C SER A 298 17.12 -11.54 -10.20
N VAL A 299 17.57 -10.51 -9.48
CA VAL A 299 16.68 -9.75 -8.58
C VAL A 299 15.60 -9.00 -9.38
N ALA A 300 15.95 -8.33 -10.49
CA ALA A 300 14.97 -7.64 -11.32
C ALA A 300 13.90 -8.60 -11.88
N ALA A 301 14.30 -9.81 -12.28
CA ALA A 301 13.35 -10.84 -12.70
C ALA A 301 12.37 -11.22 -11.59
N THR A 302 12.85 -11.36 -10.33
CA THR A 302 11.95 -11.63 -9.20
C THR A 302 10.99 -10.46 -8.96
N VAL A 303 11.47 -9.20 -9.10
CA VAL A 303 10.62 -8.01 -9.00
C VAL A 303 9.54 -8.01 -10.07
N VAL A 304 9.87 -8.31 -11.31
CA VAL A 304 8.88 -8.43 -12.39
C VAL A 304 7.82 -9.46 -12.04
N ILE A 305 8.23 -10.65 -11.58
CA ILE A 305 7.30 -11.74 -11.24
C ILE A 305 6.31 -11.32 -10.14
N TRP A 306 6.79 -10.80 -9.01
CA TRP A 306 5.88 -10.41 -7.93
C TRP A 306 5.06 -9.15 -8.27
N THR A 307 5.56 -8.28 -9.16
CA THR A 307 4.77 -7.13 -9.66
C THR A 307 3.57 -7.59 -10.48
N PHE A 308 3.72 -8.62 -11.33
CA PHE A 308 2.56 -9.26 -11.96
C PHE A 308 1.61 -9.86 -10.92
N GLY A 309 2.15 -10.48 -9.86
CA GLY A 309 1.35 -10.92 -8.71
C GLY A 309 0.52 -9.80 -8.11
N GLU A 310 1.11 -8.63 -7.92
CA GLU A 310 0.46 -7.42 -7.40
C GLU A 310 -0.68 -6.93 -8.30
N MET A 311 -0.42 -6.85 -9.61
CA MET A 311 -1.40 -6.40 -10.60
C MET A 311 -2.61 -7.34 -10.75
N PHE A 312 -2.45 -8.63 -10.50
CA PHE A 312 -3.56 -9.58 -10.45
C PHE A 312 -4.28 -9.55 -9.09
N PHE A 313 -3.53 -9.53 -8.00
CA PHE A 313 -4.08 -9.76 -6.66
C PHE A 313 -4.91 -8.58 -6.16
N PHE A 314 -4.40 -7.34 -6.20
CA PHE A 314 -5.09 -6.21 -5.57
C PHE A 314 -6.38 -5.78 -6.25
N PRO A 315 -6.46 -5.68 -7.58
CA PRO A 315 -7.74 -5.42 -8.24
C PRO A 315 -8.74 -6.56 -8.01
N GLY A 316 -8.28 -7.81 -8.08
CA GLY A 316 -9.08 -9.01 -7.79
C GLY A 316 -9.60 -9.03 -6.34
N MET A 317 -8.76 -8.64 -5.37
CA MET A 317 -9.13 -8.52 -3.96
C MET A 317 -10.27 -7.52 -3.76
N ALA A 318 -10.15 -6.33 -4.35
CA ALA A 318 -11.17 -5.29 -4.23
C ALA A 318 -12.49 -5.71 -4.88
N ALA A 319 -12.43 -6.32 -6.06
CA ALA A 319 -13.60 -6.84 -6.76
C ALA A 319 -14.29 -7.95 -5.96
N TYR A 320 -13.55 -8.97 -5.55
CA TYR A 320 -14.11 -10.10 -4.79
C TYR A 320 -14.81 -9.67 -3.51
N VAL A 321 -14.17 -8.80 -2.71
CA VAL A 321 -14.77 -8.28 -1.47
C VAL A 321 -16.09 -7.55 -1.76
N THR A 322 -16.13 -6.75 -2.83
CA THR A 322 -17.34 -6.01 -3.23
C THR A 322 -18.47 -6.95 -3.63
N ASP A 323 -18.14 -8.05 -4.31
CA ASP A 323 -19.12 -8.99 -4.86
C ASP A 323 -19.67 -9.96 -3.79
N ILE A 324 -18.86 -10.37 -2.80
CA ILE A 324 -19.35 -11.21 -1.69
C ILE A 324 -20.05 -10.40 -0.59
N ALA A 325 -19.84 -9.09 -0.53
CA ALA A 325 -20.39 -8.27 0.53
C ALA A 325 -21.87 -7.96 0.30
N PRO A 326 -22.77 -8.23 1.27
CA PRO A 326 -24.13 -7.73 1.22
C PRO A 326 -24.15 -6.21 1.01
N PRO A 327 -25.07 -5.65 0.20
CA PRO A 327 -25.11 -4.21 -0.09
C PRO A 327 -25.09 -3.31 1.16
N SER A 328 -25.76 -3.71 2.22
CA SER A 328 -25.82 -3.00 3.50
C SER A 328 -24.57 -3.15 4.38
N ARG A 329 -23.60 -4.01 4.00
CA ARG A 329 -22.40 -4.34 4.82
C ARG A 329 -21.08 -4.23 4.05
N ARG A 330 -21.09 -3.64 2.86
CA ARG A 330 -19.87 -3.46 2.04
C ARG A 330 -18.74 -2.76 2.79
N GLY A 331 -19.08 -1.73 3.57
CA GLY A 331 -18.09 -1.00 4.39
C GLY A 331 -17.42 -1.89 5.43
N GLU A 332 -18.17 -2.77 6.10
CA GLU A 332 -17.63 -3.72 7.08
C GLU A 332 -16.63 -4.71 6.44
N TYR A 333 -16.98 -5.30 5.28
CA TYR A 333 -16.13 -6.25 4.56
C TYR A 333 -14.83 -5.59 4.06
N MET A 334 -14.94 -4.39 3.49
CA MET A 334 -13.78 -3.61 3.07
C MET A 334 -12.92 -3.20 4.27
N GLY A 335 -13.54 -2.80 5.38
CA GLY A 335 -12.85 -2.44 6.62
C GLY A 335 -12.06 -3.61 7.22
N LEU A 336 -12.65 -4.81 7.28
CA LEU A 336 -11.97 -6.02 7.73
C LEU A 336 -10.78 -6.37 6.83
N SER A 337 -10.93 -6.22 5.52
CA SER A 337 -9.83 -6.45 4.56
C SER A 337 -8.68 -5.47 4.77
N GLN A 338 -8.97 -4.19 4.99
CA GLN A 338 -7.95 -3.19 5.30
C GLN A 338 -7.29 -3.42 6.66
N MET A 339 -8.03 -3.91 7.65
CA MET A 339 -7.50 -4.27 8.96
C MET A 339 -6.50 -5.43 8.85
N VAL A 340 -6.81 -6.47 8.05
CA VAL A 340 -5.90 -7.59 7.79
C VAL A 340 -4.63 -7.12 7.08
N MET A 341 -4.75 -6.22 6.09
CA MET A 341 -3.60 -5.57 5.43
C MET A 341 -2.75 -4.78 6.43
N GLY A 342 -3.38 -3.99 7.30
CA GLY A 342 -2.68 -3.22 8.34
C GLY A 342 -1.96 -4.12 9.36
N LEU A 343 -2.59 -5.22 9.77
CA LEU A 343 -1.97 -6.21 10.65
C LEU A 343 -0.76 -6.88 9.98
N ALA A 344 -0.89 -7.26 8.71
CA ALA A 344 0.22 -7.84 7.95
C ALA A 344 1.38 -6.83 7.75
N PHE A 345 1.07 -5.56 7.53
CA PHE A 345 2.06 -4.49 7.49
C PHE A 345 2.81 -4.32 8.82
N MET A 346 2.10 -4.47 9.94
CA MET A 346 2.69 -4.39 11.27
C MET A 346 3.63 -5.58 11.55
N VAL A 347 3.15 -6.83 11.37
CA VAL A 347 3.87 -8.03 11.79
C VAL A 347 4.81 -8.60 10.72
N GLY A 348 4.51 -8.39 9.43
CA GLY A 348 5.26 -8.96 8.32
C GLY A 348 6.72 -8.52 8.28
N PRO A 349 7.02 -7.22 8.20
CA PRO A 349 8.39 -6.72 8.22
C PRO A 349 9.17 -7.15 9.47
N TRP A 350 8.54 -7.10 10.63
CA TRP A 350 9.16 -7.53 11.89
C TRP A 350 9.50 -9.03 11.88
N GLY A 351 8.55 -9.89 11.52
CA GLY A 351 8.76 -11.33 11.42
C GLY A 351 9.82 -11.69 10.37
N GLY A 352 9.78 -11.04 9.20
CA GLY A 352 10.79 -11.21 8.16
C GLY A 352 12.19 -10.83 8.61
N MET A 353 12.33 -9.72 9.34
CA MET A 353 13.61 -9.28 9.89
C MET A 353 14.14 -10.26 10.96
N LEU A 354 13.26 -10.84 11.78
CA LEU A 354 13.67 -11.88 12.73
C LEU A 354 14.18 -13.14 12.03
N ILE A 355 13.47 -13.61 10.99
CA ILE A 355 13.90 -14.77 10.20
C ILE A 355 15.21 -14.46 9.51
N LEU A 356 15.33 -13.31 8.85
CA LEU A 356 16.54 -12.88 8.16
C LEU A 356 17.75 -12.79 9.11
N GLY A 357 17.54 -12.27 10.31
CA GLY A 357 18.59 -12.09 11.31
C GLY A 357 19.07 -13.38 11.95
N ARG A 358 18.18 -14.38 12.13
CA ARG A 358 18.51 -15.64 12.81
C ARG A 358 18.87 -16.77 11.86
N PHE A 359 18.21 -16.86 10.72
CA PHE A 359 18.26 -18.01 9.81
C PHE A 359 18.77 -17.64 8.41
N GLY A 360 18.97 -16.34 8.13
CA GLY A 360 19.50 -15.85 6.86
C GLY A 360 18.47 -15.74 5.73
N GLY A 361 18.94 -15.26 4.57
CA GLY A 361 18.08 -14.92 3.42
C GLY A 361 17.37 -16.15 2.82
N LYS A 362 18.06 -17.28 2.68
CA LYS A 362 17.43 -18.49 2.10
C LYS A 362 16.22 -18.97 2.90
N ALA A 363 16.30 -18.96 4.24
CA ALA A 363 15.19 -19.34 5.09
C ALA A 363 14.04 -18.34 5.00
N LEU A 364 14.35 -17.05 4.97
CA LEU A 364 13.33 -16.00 4.79
C LEU A 364 12.57 -16.19 3.48
N TRP A 365 13.28 -16.23 2.35
CA TRP A 365 12.65 -16.30 1.04
C TRP A 365 11.95 -17.63 0.79
N GLY A 366 12.49 -18.74 1.31
CA GLY A 366 11.78 -20.02 1.33
C GLY A 366 10.47 -19.96 2.11
N THR A 367 10.45 -19.28 3.27
CA THR A 367 9.22 -19.04 4.04
C THR A 367 8.22 -18.18 3.24
N MET A 368 8.67 -17.15 2.54
CA MET A 368 7.79 -16.32 1.70
C MET A 368 7.21 -17.11 0.53
N PHE A 369 7.97 -18.01 -0.07
CA PHE A 369 7.44 -18.94 -1.07
C PHE A 369 6.32 -19.81 -0.51
N LEU A 370 6.55 -20.44 0.65
CA LEU A 370 5.55 -21.32 1.28
C LEU A 370 4.27 -20.55 1.67
N LEU A 371 4.41 -19.31 2.18
CA LEU A 371 3.26 -18.47 2.51
C LEU A 371 2.46 -18.10 1.24
N GLY A 372 3.15 -17.70 0.16
CA GLY A 372 2.50 -17.38 -1.11
C GLY A 372 1.81 -18.58 -1.75
N ALA A 373 2.48 -19.75 -1.76
CA ALA A 373 1.91 -21.00 -2.27
C ALA A 373 0.71 -21.46 -1.43
N GLY A 374 0.81 -21.40 -0.10
CA GLY A 374 -0.29 -21.69 0.80
C GLY A 374 -1.50 -20.76 0.59
N ALA A 375 -1.23 -19.46 0.43
CA ALA A 375 -2.26 -18.49 0.08
C ALA A 375 -2.92 -18.79 -1.28
N ALA A 376 -2.13 -19.16 -2.28
CA ALA A 376 -2.66 -19.54 -3.59
C ALA A 376 -3.61 -20.75 -3.51
N LEU A 377 -3.28 -21.76 -2.69
CA LEU A 377 -4.15 -22.89 -2.43
C LEU A 377 -5.45 -22.51 -1.73
N ILE A 378 -5.39 -21.55 -0.79
CA ILE A 378 -6.58 -21.01 -0.13
C ILE A 378 -7.44 -20.26 -1.15
N MET A 379 -6.84 -19.36 -1.95
CA MET A 379 -7.55 -18.57 -2.95
C MET A 379 -8.18 -19.43 -4.05
N ALA A 380 -7.56 -20.54 -4.43
CA ALA A 380 -8.11 -21.49 -5.40
C ALA A 380 -9.38 -22.21 -4.91
N ARG A 381 -9.64 -22.21 -3.59
CA ARG A 381 -10.84 -22.81 -2.96
C ARG A 381 -11.96 -21.82 -2.70
N LEU A 382 -11.81 -20.55 -3.11
CA LEU A 382 -12.86 -19.56 -2.96
C LEU A 382 -14.04 -19.89 -3.86
N ASP A 383 -15.24 -19.69 -3.32
CA ASP A 383 -16.48 -19.76 -4.08
C ASP A 383 -16.59 -18.52 -5.00
N GLU A 384 -17.03 -18.74 -6.24
CA GLU A 384 -17.36 -17.63 -7.13
C GLU A 384 -18.70 -17.01 -6.72
N PRO A 385 -18.82 -15.67 -6.65
CA PRO A 385 -20.10 -15.01 -6.43
C PRO A 385 -21.07 -15.31 -7.58
N GLU A 386 -22.35 -15.55 -7.29
CA GLU A 386 -23.36 -15.94 -8.27
C GLU A 386 -23.50 -14.95 -9.44
N HIS A 387 -23.32 -13.64 -9.20
CA HIS A 387 -23.36 -12.59 -10.23
C HIS A 387 -22.21 -12.66 -11.24
N ALA A 388 -21.05 -13.19 -10.85
CA ALA A 388 -19.91 -13.37 -11.75
C ALA A 388 -20.14 -14.54 -12.73
N ALA A 389 -20.92 -15.55 -12.32
CA ALA A 389 -21.27 -16.69 -13.17
C ALA A 389 -22.24 -16.31 -14.30
N GLU A 390 -23.18 -15.40 -14.06
CA GLU A 390 -24.11 -14.92 -15.09
C GLU A 390 -23.43 -14.07 -16.17
N THR A 391 -22.47 -13.23 -15.79
CA THR A 391 -21.74 -12.36 -16.75
C THR A 391 -20.78 -13.17 -17.64
N ALA A 392 -20.24 -14.27 -17.13
CA ALA A 392 -19.38 -15.17 -17.91
C ALA A 392 -20.16 -16.09 -18.86
N ALA A 393 -21.45 -16.27 -18.64
CA ALA A 393 -22.32 -17.12 -19.44
C ALA A 393 -23.01 -16.42 -20.63
N VAL A 394 -22.84 -15.08 -20.79
CA VAL A 394 -23.37 -14.34 -21.95
C VAL A 394 -22.46 -14.59 -23.16
N PRO A 395 -22.91 -15.34 -24.19
CA PRO A 395 -22.12 -15.51 -25.41
C PRO A 395 -21.93 -14.15 -26.08
N MET A 396 -20.71 -13.86 -26.51
CA MET A 396 -20.44 -12.69 -27.34
C MET A 396 -21.40 -12.70 -28.54
N PRO A 397 -22.08 -11.60 -28.85
CA PRO A 397 -22.91 -11.55 -30.05
C PRO A 397 -22.03 -11.84 -31.27
N THR A 398 -22.29 -12.97 -31.92
CA THR A 398 -21.71 -13.26 -33.23
C THR A 398 -22.13 -12.12 -34.16
N THR A 399 -21.18 -11.34 -34.61
CA THR A 399 -21.37 -10.39 -35.70
C THR A 399 -21.79 -11.18 -36.95
N ALA A 400 -23.10 -11.34 -37.14
CA ALA A 400 -23.63 -11.82 -38.36
C ALA A 400 -23.36 -10.70 -39.42
N HIS A 401 -22.38 -10.89 -40.24
CA HIS A 401 -22.27 -10.22 -41.52
C HIS A 401 -23.52 -10.62 -42.35
N SER A 402 -24.54 -9.79 -42.31
CA SER A 402 -25.58 -9.82 -43.33
C SER A 402 -24.99 -9.23 -44.59
N ALA A 403 -24.42 -10.09 -45.43
CA ALA A 403 -24.31 -9.80 -46.85
C ALA A 403 -25.75 -9.96 -47.42
N GLU A 404 -26.36 -8.89 -47.83
CA GLU A 404 -27.47 -8.89 -48.74
C GLU A 404 -27.04 -8.34 -50.11
N PRO A 405 -27.60 -8.85 -51.18
CA PRO A 405 -27.13 -8.73 -52.55
C PRO A 405 -27.34 -7.37 -53.24
#